data_41fd8d89c1fcf2399f9250336e6f6fd4
#
_entry.id   41fd8d89c1fcf2399f9250336e6f6fd4
#
_cell.length_a   1.000
_cell.length_b   1.000
_cell.length_c   1.000
_cell.angle_alpha   90.00
_cell.angle_beta   90.00
_cell.angle_gamma   90.00
#
_symmetry.space_group_name_H-M   'P 1'
#
loop_
_entity.id
_entity.type
_entity.pdbx_description
1 polymer ?
#
loop_
_entity_poly.entity_id
_entity_poly.type
_entity_poly.pdbx_seq_one_letter_code
_entity_poly.pdbx_strand_id
1 'polypeptide(L)'
;AYLEKNESQNRVYISSKSTKNSKIIKTKYTVIDECRHFSLLDVELLTGRTHQIRAHMAYVGHPLLGDGKYGKNAQNKRFGYKYQALYSYKLKFCFESPAGSLNYLNGKTFVAPKVWFVDDFYKNLSSCKNT
;
A
#
# COMPACT_ATOMS: atom_id res chain seq x y z
N ALA A 1 8.26 -7.80 -9.99
CA ALA A 1 9.45 -7.27 -9.32
C ALA A 1 9.92 -8.23 -8.22
N TYR A 2 11.07 -7.94 -7.67
CA TYR A 2 11.71 -8.75 -6.61
C TYR A 2 12.01 -7.87 -5.41
N LEU A 3 11.83 -8.43 -4.23
CA LEU A 3 12.06 -7.74 -2.96
C LEU A 3 13.12 -8.49 -2.15
N GLU A 4 14.11 -7.76 -1.66
CA GLU A 4 15.13 -8.26 -0.76
C GLU A 4 15.13 -7.43 0.52
N LYS A 5 15.09 -8.11 1.68
CA LYS A 5 15.08 -7.45 2.98
C LYS A 5 16.48 -7.34 3.55
N ASN A 6 16.83 -6.15 4.03
CA ASN A 6 18.01 -5.93 4.87
C ASN A 6 17.55 -5.88 6.33
N GLU A 7 17.82 -6.96 7.07
CA GLU A 7 17.37 -7.11 8.46
C GLU A 7 17.98 -6.05 9.39
N SER A 8 19.25 -5.72 9.20
CA SER A 8 19.93 -4.75 10.07
C SER A 8 19.38 -3.33 9.94
N GLN A 9 18.88 -2.96 8.77
CA GLN A 9 18.30 -1.67 8.49
C GLN A 9 16.76 -1.66 8.61
N ASN A 10 16.15 -2.82 8.80
CA ASN A 10 14.70 -3.00 8.71
C ASN A 10 14.14 -2.33 7.45
N ARG A 11 14.78 -2.55 6.32
CA ARG A 11 14.46 -1.92 5.04
C ARG A 11 14.44 -2.97 3.92
N VAL A 12 13.56 -2.78 2.96
CA VAL A 12 13.50 -3.64 1.78
C VAL A 12 13.92 -2.86 0.54
N TYR A 13 14.48 -3.58 -0.42
CA TYR A 13 14.92 -3.05 -1.70
C TYR A 13 14.20 -3.78 -2.82
N ILE A 14 13.72 -3.02 -3.80
CA ILE A 14 13.00 -3.56 -4.95
C ILE A 14 13.92 -3.55 -6.17
N SER A 15 13.86 -4.61 -6.97
CA SER A 15 14.66 -4.76 -8.18
C SER A 15 13.84 -5.45 -9.27
N SER A 16 14.20 -5.20 -10.51
CA SER A 16 13.68 -5.93 -11.67
C SER A 16 14.37 -7.28 -11.86
N LYS A 17 15.48 -7.52 -11.15
CA LYS A 17 16.31 -8.73 -11.28
C LYS A 17 16.24 -9.56 -10.00
N SER A 18 16.14 -10.88 -10.17
CA SER A 18 16.22 -11.84 -9.06
C SER A 18 17.62 -11.94 -8.52
N THR A 19 17.75 -12.03 -7.19
CA THR A 19 18.97 -12.37 -6.47
C THR A 19 18.73 -13.60 -5.61
N LYS A 20 19.81 -14.15 -5.03
CA LYS A 20 19.74 -15.34 -4.17
C LYS A 20 18.75 -15.17 -3.00
N ASN A 21 18.69 -13.96 -2.41
CA ASN A 21 17.89 -13.67 -1.23
C ASN A 21 16.60 -12.88 -1.54
N SER A 22 16.34 -12.58 -2.81
CA SER A 22 15.13 -11.86 -3.19
C SER A 22 13.93 -12.78 -3.34
N LYS A 23 12.75 -12.20 -3.13
CA LYS A 23 11.47 -12.89 -3.30
C LYS A 23 10.62 -12.13 -4.30
N ILE A 24 9.90 -12.87 -5.12
CA ILE A 24 8.98 -12.27 -6.08
C ILE A 24 7.85 -11.53 -5.34
N ILE A 25 7.48 -10.36 -5.84
CA ILE A 25 6.34 -9.59 -5.33
C ILE A 25 5.40 -9.23 -6.47
N LYS A 26 4.11 -9.23 -6.15
CA LYS A 26 3.03 -8.81 -7.06
C LYS A 26 2.07 -7.93 -6.28
N THR A 27 1.90 -6.72 -6.76
CA THR A 27 0.97 -5.73 -6.20
C THR A 27 0.05 -5.26 -7.32
N LYS A 28 -1.25 -5.36 -7.11
CA LYS A 28 -2.26 -4.89 -8.05
C LYS A 28 -2.92 -3.66 -7.47
N TYR A 29 -3.15 -2.64 -8.29
CA TYR A 29 -3.86 -1.46 -7.82
C TYR A 29 -4.86 -0.96 -8.85
N THR A 30 -5.87 -0.26 -8.35
CA THR A 30 -6.87 0.43 -9.14
C THR A 30 -6.95 1.87 -8.65
N VAL A 31 -6.91 2.84 -9.56
CA VAL A 31 -7.09 4.24 -9.22
C VAL A 31 -8.58 4.48 -9.00
N ILE A 32 -8.94 4.87 -7.77
CA ILE A 32 -10.32 5.19 -7.40
C ILE A 32 -10.64 6.62 -7.78
N ASP A 33 -9.74 7.55 -7.46
CA ASP A 33 -9.88 8.96 -7.76
C ASP A 33 -8.51 9.62 -7.76
N GLU A 34 -8.40 10.78 -8.39
CA GLU A 34 -7.15 11.51 -8.46
C GLU A 34 -7.37 13.01 -8.41
N CYS A 35 -6.37 13.71 -7.90
CA CYS A 35 -6.31 15.17 -7.93
C CYS A 35 -4.93 15.60 -8.45
N ARG A 36 -4.65 16.89 -8.44
CA ARG A 36 -3.41 17.44 -9.03
C ARG A 36 -2.12 16.78 -8.52
N HIS A 37 -2.06 16.49 -7.22
CA HIS A 37 -0.83 15.99 -6.60
C HIS A 37 -0.92 14.54 -6.13
N PHE A 38 -2.12 13.98 -6.05
CA PHE A 38 -2.34 12.69 -5.40
C PHE A 38 -3.31 11.82 -6.17
N SER A 39 -3.16 10.51 -6.01
CA SER A 39 -4.14 9.52 -6.44
C SER A 39 -4.58 8.70 -5.23
N LEU A 40 -5.87 8.42 -5.15
CA LEU A 40 -6.43 7.47 -4.19
C LEU A 40 -6.52 6.11 -4.85
N LEU A 41 -5.84 5.13 -4.26
CA LEU A 41 -5.74 3.78 -4.83
C LEU A 41 -6.42 2.74 -3.96
N ASP A 42 -7.04 1.78 -4.62
CA ASP A 42 -7.38 0.48 -4.04
C ASP A 42 -6.27 -0.49 -4.41
N VAL A 43 -5.60 -1.07 -3.42
CA VAL A 43 -4.44 -1.93 -3.62
C VAL A 43 -4.76 -3.35 -3.18
N GLU A 44 -4.53 -4.31 -4.06
CA GLU A 44 -4.65 -5.73 -3.77
C GLU A 44 -3.27 -6.38 -3.68
N LEU A 45 -3.01 -7.01 -2.55
CA LEU A 45 -1.78 -7.77 -2.33
C LEU A 45 -1.93 -9.18 -2.89
N LEU A 46 -1.22 -9.47 -3.98
CA LEU A 46 -1.13 -10.84 -4.52
C LEU A 46 -0.01 -11.63 -3.84
N THR A 47 0.96 -10.91 -3.25
CA THR A 47 1.97 -11.42 -2.32
C THR A 47 2.02 -10.47 -1.13
N GLY A 48 2.39 -10.94 0.06
CA GLY A 48 2.38 -10.14 1.29
C GLY A 48 3.75 -10.06 1.97
N ARG A 49 4.71 -9.37 1.36
CA ARG A 49 6.05 -9.21 1.93
C ARG A 49 6.16 -7.92 2.76
N THR A 50 7.17 -7.90 3.64
CA THR A 50 7.45 -6.74 4.50
C THR A 50 7.56 -5.46 3.67
N HIS A 51 6.85 -4.42 4.08
CA HIS A 51 6.82 -3.10 3.44
C HIS A 51 6.54 -3.15 1.93
N GLN A 52 5.91 -4.19 1.42
CA GLN A 52 5.77 -4.42 -0.03
C GLN A 52 5.13 -3.24 -0.75
N ILE A 53 3.96 -2.78 -0.32
CA ILE A 53 3.24 -1.67 -0.99
C ILE A 53 4.10 -0.41 -0.93
N ARG A 54 4.64 -0.10 0.25
CA ARG A 54 5.43 1.12 0.49
C ARG A 54 6.64 1.18 -0.44
N ALA A 55 7.44 0.13 -0.46
CA ALA A 55 8.66 0.07 -1.27
C ALA A 55 8.36 -0.09 -2.76
N HIS A 56 7.37 -0.91 -3.12
CA HIS A 56 7.02 -1.14 -4.52
C HIS A 56 6.47 0.12 -5.19
N MET A 57 5.59 0.85 -4.52
CA MET A 57 5.06 2.10 -5.05
C MET A 57 6.15 3.18 -5.17
N ALA A 58 7.05 3.27 -4.21
CA ALA A 58 8.20 4.17 -4.30
C ALA A 58 9.12 3.81 -5.47
N TYR A 59 9.36 2.52 -5.68
CA TYR A 59 10.18 2.03 -6.79
C TYR A 59 9.63 2.43 -8.17
N VAL A 60 8.32 2.40 -8.34
CA VAL A 60 7.68 2.82 -9.62
C VAL A 60 7.47 4.34 -9.71
N GLY A 61 7.98 5.11 -8.76
CA GLY A 61 7.95 6.56 -8.79
C GLY A 61 6.74 7.23 -8.14
N HIS A 62 5.91 6.47 -7.43
CA HIS A 62 4.70 6.96 -6.78
C HIS A 62 4.66 6.57 -5.30
N PRO A 63 5.57 7.13 -4.47
CA PRO A 63 5.62 6.81 -3.05
C PRO A 63 4.35 7.22 -2.32
N LEU A 64 4.06 6.51 -1.23
CA LEU A 64 2.91 6.83 -0.39
C LEU A 64 3.11 8.17 0.33
N LEU A 65 2.05 8.96 0.39
CA LEU A 65 2.05 10.17 1.20
C LEU A 65 2.23 9.81 2.67
N GLY A 66 3.11 10.52 3.36
CA GLY A 66 3.43 10.30 4.76
C GLY A 66 4.46 9.22 5.03
N ASP A 67 4.95 8.53 4.01
CA ASP A 67 5.98 7.51 4.18
C ASP A 67 7.36 8.15 4.37
N GLY A 68 7.85 8.12 5.61
CA GLY A 68 9.15 8.70 5.97
C GLY A 68 10.34 7.84 5.57
N LYS A 69 10.13 6.56 5.26
CA LYS A 69 11.21 5.63 4.91
C LYS A 69 11.44 5.51 3.40
N TYR A 70 10.37 5.40 2.63
CA TYR A 70 10.43 5.21 1.17
C TYR A 70 9.88 6.40 0.39
N GLY A 71 9.29 7.37 1.05
CA GLY A 71 8.59 8.49 0.45
C GLY A 71 9.41 9.77 0.32
N LYS A 72 8.72 10.84 -0.01
CA LYS A 72 9.29 12.19 -0.20
C LYS A 72 9.00 13.04 1.03
N ASN A 73 10.01 13.26 1.88
CA ASN A 73 9.86 13.97 3.14
C ASN A 73 9.38 15.42 2.96
N ALA A 74 9.84 16.12 1.92
CA ALA A 74 9.40 17.50 1.65
C ALA A 74 7.90 17.56 1.37
N GLN A 75 7.36 16.62 0.57
CA GLN A 75 5.94 16.53 0.28
C GLN A 75 5.14 16.13 1.52
N ASN A 76 5.63 15.18 2.30
CA ASN A 76 4.98 14.75 3.55
C ASN A 76 4.84 15.91 4.52
N LYS A 77 5.89 16.68 4.69
CA LYS A 77 5.91 17.85 5.55
C LYS A 77 4.98 18.96 5.04
N ARG A 78 4.98 19.22 3.73
CA ARG A 78 4.11 20.22 3.11
C ARG A 78 2.63 19.96 3.38
N PHE A 79 2.21 18.71 3.32
CA PHE A 79 0.81 18.30 3.52
C PHE A 79 0.50 17.84 4.96
N GLY A 80 1.49 17.92 5.86
CA GLY A 80 1.29 17.60 7.28
C GLY A 80 1.14 16.12 7.60
N TYR A 81 1.65 15.24 6.75
CA TYR A 81 1.57 13.78 6.96
C TYR A 81 2.85 13.25 7.61
N LYS A 82 2.70 12.65 8.80
CA LYS A 82 3.79 12.03 9.57
C LYS A 82 3.87 10.52 9.38
N TYR A 83 2.75 9.90 9.01
CA TYR A 83 2.62 8.45 8.84
C TYR A 83 2.09 8.14 7.44
N GLN A 84 2.49 7.00 6.90
CA GLN A 84 2.05 6.58 5.57
C GLN A 84 0.52 6.47 5.49
N ALA A 85 -0.05 7.05 4.45
CA ALA A 85 -1.47 6.94 4.13
C ALA A 85 -1.75 5.57 3.52
N LEU A 86 -1.77 4.56 4.37
CA LEU A 86 -1.99 3.16 4.02
C LEU A 86 -2.85 2.51 5.09
N TYR A 87 -3.90 1.82 4.67
CA TYR A 87 -4.83 1.18 5.59
C TYR A 87 -5.35 -0.13 5.00
N SER A 88 -5.32 -1.19 5.78
CA SER A 88 -5.94 -2.46 5.42
C SER A 88 -7.44 -2.37 5.68
N TYR A 89 -8.22 -2.04 4.65
CA TYR A 89 -9.65 -1.74 4.82
C TYR A 89 -10.56 -2.89 4.42
N LYS A 90 -10.05 -3.86 3.65
CA LYS A 90 -10.81 -5.01 3.18
C LYS A 90 -10.03 -6.28 3.36
N LEU A 91 -10.68 -7.30 3.92
CA LEU A 91 -10.13 -8.64 4.08
C LEU A 91 -11.16 -9.64 3.57
N LYS A 92 -10.76 -10.47 2.62
CA LYS A 92 -11.58 -11.57 2.09
C LYS A 92 -10.87 -12.89 2.38
N PHE A 93 -11.62 -13.84 2.95
CA PHE A 93 -11.11 -15.18 3.21
C PHE A 93 -11.35 -16.07 1.97
N CYS A 94 -10.26 -16.57 1.38
CA CYS A 94 -10.29 -17.47 0.22
C CYS A 94 -9.39 -18.66 0.53
N PHE A 95 -10.01 -19.77 0.97
CA PHE A 95 -9.28 -20.99 1.26
C PHE A 95 -9.25 -21.88 0.02
N GLU A 96 -8.05 -22.29 -0.40
CA GLU A 96 -7.85 -23.24 -1.51
C GLU A 96 -8.11 -24.68 -1.09
N SER A 97 -8.06 -24.96 0.23
CA SER A 97 -8.30 -26.25 0.83
C SER A 97 -9.18 -26.10 2.07
N PRO A 98 -9.82 -27.20 2.57
CA PRO A 98 -10.59 -27.12 3.80
C PRO A 98 -9.78 -26.56 4.97
N ALA A 99 -10.33 -25.56 5.66
CA ALA A 99 -9.67 -24.84 6.77
C ALA A 99 -10.15 -25.28 8.14
N GLY A 100 -10.81 -26.42 8.25
CA GLY A 100 -11.33 -26.97 9.51
C GLY A 100 -12.36 -26.04 10.14
N SER A 101 -12.18 -25.71 11.43
CA SER A 101 -13.10 -24.83 12.16
C SER A 101 -13.22 -23.41 11.59
N LEU A 102 -12.28 -22.97 10.77
CA LEU A 102 -12.30 -21.65 10.12
C LEU A 102 -12.99 -21.66 8.75
N ASN A 103 -13.41 -22.82 8.25
CA ASN A 103 -13.97 -22.95 6.90
C ASN A 103 -15.23 -22.11 6.67
N TYR A 104 -15.98 -21.76 7.74
CA TYR A 104 -17.15 -20.89 7.65
C TYR A 104 -16.80 -19.47 7.17
N LEU A 105 -15.55 -19.05 7.28
CA LEU A 105 -15.06 -17.74 6.82
C LEU A 105 -14.83 -17.72 5.31
N ASN A 106 -14.73 -18.87 4.66
CA ASN A 106 -14.42 -18.93 3.23
C ASN A 106 -15.41 -18.10 2.40
N GLY A 107 -14.88 -17.23 1.57
CA GLY A 107 -15.65 -16.31 0.74
C GLY A 107 -16.19 -15.08 1.46
N LYS A 108 -16.09 -15.01 2.78
CA LYS A 108 -16.54 -13.82 3.55
C LYS A 108 -15.58 -12.66 3.39
N THR A 109 -16.16 -11.46 3.26
CA THR A 109 -15.42 -10.21 3.13
C THR A 109 -15.73 -9.29 4.31
N PHE A 110 -14.70 -8.73 4.90
CA PHE A 110 -14.78 -7.75 5.98
C PHE A 110 -14.22 -6.43 5.48
N VAL A 111 -14.99 -5.36 5.64
CA VAL A 111 -14.61 -4.01 5.17
C VAL A 111 -14.62 -3.07 6.36
N ALA A 112 -13.54 -2.30 6.51
CA ALA A 112 -13.48 -1.26 7.54
C ALA A 112 -14.48 -0.15 7.20
N PRO A 113 -15.28 0.32 8.17
CA PRO A 113 -16.32 1.33 7.90
C PRO A 113 -15.74 2.69 7.56
N LYS A 114 -14.52 2.99 7.99
CA LYS A 114 -13.90 4.29 7.78
C LYS A 114 -12.38 4.17 7.66
N VAL A 115 -11.81 4.86 6.66
CA VAL A 115 -10.37 4.99 6.47
C VAL A 115 -10.00 6.46 6.67
N TRP A 116 -9.12 6.76 7.63
CA TRP A 116 -8.86 8.11 8.12
C TRP A 116 -8.39 9.10 7.03
N PHE A 117 -7.55 8.69 6.10
CA PHE A 117 -7.04 9.58 5.06
C PHE A 117 -7.99 9.74 3.85
N VAL A 118 -8.99 8.89 3.71
CA VAL A 118 -9.95 9.01 2.59
C VAL A 118 -10.80 10.27 2.76
N ASP A 119 -11.27 10.54 3.97
CA ASP A 119 -11.99 11.78 4.26
C ASP A 119 -11.12 13.00 4.00
N ASP A 120 -9.86 12.95 4.40
CA ASP A 120 -8.91 14.04 4.17
C ASP A 120 -8.64 14.24 2.68
N PHE A 121 -8.53 13.16 1.90
CA PHE A 121 -8.40 13.24 0.45
C PHE A 121 -9.52 14.05 -0.17
N TYR A 122 -10.76 13.76 0.18
CA TYR A 122 -11.93 14.45 -0.39
C TYR A 122 -12.15 15.86 0.15
N LYS A 123 -11.81 16.13 1.41
CA LYS A 123 -12.03 17.45 2.05
C LYS A 123 -10.90 18.44 1.78
N ASN A 124 -9.65 18.00 1.92
CA ASN A 124 -8.49 18.89 1.94
C ASN A 124 -7.58 18.71 0.71
N LEU A 125 -7.29 17.47 0.32
CA LEU A 125 -6.36 17.19 -0.76
C LEU A 125 -7.00 17.36 -2.14
N SER A 126 -8.28 17.03 -2.28
CA SER A 126 -9.01 17.15 -3.55
C SER A 126 -9.30 18.58 -3.95
N SER A 127 -9.22 19.53 -3.03
CA SER A 127 -9.32 20.96 -3.36
C SER A 127 -8.26 21.41 -4.37
N CYS A 128 -7.18 20.68 -4.49
CA CYS A 128 -6.17 20.86 -5.52
C CYS A 128 -6.67 20.53 -6.94
N LYS A 129 -7.84 19.93 -7.09
CA LYS A 129 -8.42 19.58 -8.40
C LYS A 129 -8.74 20.79 -9.27
N ASN A 130 -9.11 21.90 -8.64
CA ASN A 130 -9.62 23.11 -9.30
C ASN A 130 -8.55 24.20 -9.48
N THR A 131 -7.33 23.88 -9.20
CA THR A 131 -6.17 24.77 -9.41
C THR A 131 -5.23 24.14 -10.44
#